data_1743e9a1845cb14ba692a15b5d46649e
#
_entry.id   1743e9a1845cb14ba692a15b5d46649e
#
_cell.length_a   1.000
_cell.length_b   1.000
_cell.length_c   1.000
_cell.angle_alpha   90.00
_cell.angle_beta   90.00
_cell.angle_gamma   90.00
#
_symmetry.space_group_name_H-M   'P 1'
#
loop_
_entity.id
_entity.type
_entity.pdbx_description
1 polymer ?
#
loop_
_entity_poly.entity_id
_entity_poly.type
_entity_poly.pdbx_seq_one_letter_code
_entity_poly.pdbx_strand_id
1 'polypeptide(L)'
;MENKLRPIWVIILLLSGILIGLYINKGVSTQKVQVEGGSKFDEVMWYVGNDYVEEPDAKKIEDEAIAAMMEELDPHSAYISLDEFNEVNDPLMGSFDGIGVQFRLEKDTIAIVSVIKGGPSEKVGIMDGDRIIYVDDTLVASKKLKNEDVMRKLKGPKGTKVRVRVLRRGVEGLLDYTITRDAIPTYSVDIAYMLDDEIGYLKLSKFSATTTDEFKKGIRDLDSQGMKKLIFDLRGNTGGFLNAAVDIADEFLPKGSLIVYTEGRNRPRSYMKARRRGMLEDIPVVVLIDGESASASEIVAGALQDNDRGTIIGRRSFGKGLVQEQIMLSDRSAIRLTVARYYTPTGRCIQKPYGEDHEEYLLESYERYENGELFHPDSIHFADSLKYTTPGGKTVYGGGGIMPDIYVPLVDDSTEYYFNRIVNLGLLYQYAFEYTDKHRAQLKGYKTVEAFNRSFVVTDAMFDALVHLADEKGVVGTEEQRQAARREADILLKAYIARNLFNDEGFYPIYAPMDEILQRAIQELKTKNLTNR
;
A
#
# COMPACT_ATOMS: atom_id res chain seq x y z
N MET A 1 -5.68 -17.50 -98.30
CA MET A 1 -6.64 -16.88 -97.30
C MET A 1 -6.20 -17.00 -95.81
N GLU A 2 -4.95 -17.38 -95.52
CA GLU A 2 -4.50 -17.66 -94.15
C GLU A 2 -3.85 -16.47 -93.36
N ASN A 3 -3.58 -15.36 -94.02
CA ASN A 3 -2.82 -14.28 -93.35
C ASN A 3 -3.67 -13.14 -92.84
N LYS A 4 -4.99 -13.20 -92.99
CA LYS A 4 -5.89 -12.12 -92.49
C LYS A 4 -6.48 -12.37 -91.07
N LEU A 5 -6.36 -13.60 -90.58
CA LEU A 5 -6.93 -13.98 -89.27
C LEU A 5 -5.95 -13.81 -88.07
N ARG A 6 -4.65 -13.71 -88.30
CA ARG A 6 -3.64 -13.54 -87.26
C ARG A 6 -3.81 -12.25 -86.43
N PRO A 7 -4.08 -11.07 -86.98
CA PRO A 7 -4.26 -9.90 -86.21
C PRO A 7 -5.53 -9.92 -85.36
N ILE A 8 -6.59 -10.60 -85.74
CA ILE A 8 -7.83 -10.76 -85.01
C ILE A 8 -7.61 -11.60 -83.76
N TRP A 9 -6.85 -12.67 -83.83
CA TRP A 9 -6.50 -13.52 -82.65
C TRP A 9 -5.61 -12.78 -81.64
N VAL A 10 -4.69 -11.94 -82.11
CA VAL A 10 -3.86 -11.08 -81.24
C VAL A 10 -4.70 -10.08 -80.50
N ILE A 11 -5.70 -9.44 -81.17
CA ILE A 11 -6.62 -8.50 -80.56
C ILE A 11 -7.53 -9.21 -79.51
N ILE A 12 -8.02 -10.40 -79.81
CA ILE A 12 -8.83 -11.20 -78.88
C ILE A 12 -8.02 -11.60 -77.67
N LEU A 13 -6.75 -12.02 -77.82
CA LEU A 13 -5.85 -12.35 -76.73
C LEU A 13 -5.52 -11.10 -75.87
N LEU A 14 -5.30 -9.94 -76.44
CA LEU A 14 -5.10 -8.69 -75.73
C LEU A 14 -6.35 -8.26 -74.95
N LEU A 15 -7.52 -8.35 -75.56
CA LEU A 15 -8.80 -8.03 -74.95
C LEU A 15 -9.14 -9.00 -73.82
N SER A 16 -8.86 -10.31 -73.98
CA SER A 16 -9.04 -11.28 -72.91
C SER A 16 -8.05 -11.08 -71.78
N GLY A 17 -6.80 -10.72 -72.05
CA GLY A 17 -5.81 -10.33 -71.01
C GLY A 17 -6.21 -9.09 -70.21
N ILE A 18 -6.75 -8.08 -70.91
CA ILE A 18 -7.30 -6.88 -70.26
C ILE A 18 -8.54 -7.20 -69.41
N LEU A 19 -9.44 -8.05 -69.92
CA LEU A 19 -10.63 -8.48 -69.19
C LEU A 19 -10.26 -9.33 -67.94
N ILE A 20 -9.30 -10.23 -68.11
CA ILE A 20 -8.77 -11.02 -66.97
C ILE A 20 -8.06 -10.09 -65.97
N GLY A 21 -7.25 -9.15 -66.42
CA GLY A 21 -6.62 -8.15 -65.60
C GLY A 21 -7.61 -7.26 -64.81
N LEU A 22 -8.70 -6.82 -65.49
CA LEU A 22 -9.80 -6.09 -64.87
C LEU A 22 -10.60 -6.96 -63.88
N TYR A 23 -10.75 -8.25 -64.16
CA TYR A 23 -11.44 -9.16 -63.26
C TYR A 23 -10.60 -9.48 -62.02
N ILE A 24 -9.30 -9.68 -62.19
CA ILE A 24 -8.36 -9.82 -61.09
C ILE A 24 -8.27 -8.52 -60.26
N ASN A 25 -8.23 -7.40 -60.93
CA ASN A 25 -8.21 -6.08 -60.23
C ASN A 25 -9.53 -5.77 -59.51
N LYS A 26 -10.66 -6.32 -59.95
CA LYS A 26 -11.93 -6.28 -59.20
C LYS A 26 -11.95 -7.26 -58.02
N GLY A 27 -11.17 -8.35 -58.07
CA GLY A 27 -11.00 -9.29 -56.95
C GLY A 27 -10.00 -8.82 -55.89
N VAL A 28 -9.14 -7.84 -56.24
CA VAL A 28 -8.20 -7.16 -55.31
C VAL A 28 -8.71 -5.75 -54.99
N SER A 29 -10.01 -5.54 -55.00
CA SER A 29 -10.54 -4.39 -54.28
C SER A 29 -10.38 -4.74 -52.80
N THR A 30 -9.48 -4.05 -52.13
CA THR A 30 -9.52 -3.92 -50.68
C THR A 30 -10.97 -3.54 -50.34
N GLN A 31 -11.78 -4.55 -49.99
CA GLN A 31 -13.05 -4.26 -49.31
C GLN A 31 -12.67 -3.41 -48.09
N LYS A 32 -12.94 -2.11 -48.17
CA LYS A 32 -13.00 -1.33 -46.95
C LYS A 32 -14.07 -2.01 -46.11
N VAL A 33 -13.64 -2.77 -45.12
CA VAL A 33 -14.54 -3.29 -44.11
C VAL A 33 -15.06 -2.05 -43.40
N GLN A 34 -16.25 -1.59 -43.83
CA GLN A 34 -17.02 -0.67 -43.02
C GLN A 34 -17.60 -1.51 -41.89
N VAL A 35 -16.93 -1.48 -40.75
CA VAL A 35 -17.56 -1.87 -39.48
C VAL A 35 -18.64 -0.81 -39.25
N GLU A 36 -19.90 -1.13 -39.60
CA GLU A 36 -21.02 -0.21 -39.46
C GLU A 36 -21.11 0.22 -38.00
N GLY A 37 -20.76 1.49 -37.71
CA GLY A 37 -20.80 2.07 -36.36
C GLY A 37 -19.57 1.83 -35.48
N GLY A 38 -18.51 1.15 -35.96
CA GLY A 38 -17.28 0.92 -35.22
C GLY A 38 -16.34 2.12 -35.17
N SER A 39 -15.59 2.24 -34.08
CA SER A 39 -14.49 3.18 -33.96
C SER A 39 -13.27 2.73 -34.80
N LYS A 40 -12.29 3.61 -35.01
CA LYS A 40 -11.01 3.21 -35.62
C LYS A 40 -10.35 2.05 -34.88
N PHE A 41 -10.56 1.95 -33.59
CA PHE A 41 -10.06 0.85 -32.75
C PHE A 41 -10.69 -0.49 -33.16
N ASP A 42 -12.01 -0.53 -33.36
CA ASP A 42 -12.71 -1.74 -33.81
C ASP A 42 -12.23 -2.19 -35.19
N GLU A 43 -11.96 -1.25 -36.10
CA GLU A 43 -11.41 -1.54 -37.43
C GLU A 43 -10.01 -2.16 -37.33
N VAL A 44 -9.13 -1.63 -36.49
CA VAL A 44 -7.78 -2.17 -36.27
C VAL A 44 -7.86 -3.57 -35.65
N MET A 45 -8.69 -3.77 -34.63
CA MET A 45 -8.87 -5.07 -33.98
C MET A 45 -9.41 -6.12 -34.94
N TRP A 46 -10.30 -5.70 -35.87
CA TRP A 46 -10.79 -6.60 -36.91
C TRP A 46 -9.66 -7.06 -37.84
N TYR A 47 -8.79 -6.15 -38.32
CA TYR A 47 -7.64 -6.52 -39.17
C TYR A 47 -6.63 -7.40 -38.42
N VAL A 48 -6.35 -7.09 -37.14
CA VAL A 48 -5.47 -7.91 -36.30
C VAL A 48 -6.02 -9.33 -36.17
N GLY A 49 -7.32 -9.48 -35.92
CA GLY A 49 -7.93 -10.79 -35.75
C GLY A 49 -8.12 -11.61 -37.03
N ASN A 50 -8.19 -10.95 -38.21
CA ASN A 50 -8.53 -11.64 -39.48
C ASN A 50 -7.38 -11.71 -40.47
N ASP A 51 -6.49 -10.72 -40.49
CA ASP A 51 -5.47 -10.58 -41.54
C ASP A 51 -4.03 -10.76 -41.03
N TYR A 52 -3.82 -10.81 -39.69
CA TYR A 52 -2.48 -11.04 -39.14
C TYR A 52 -1.98 -12.45 -39.50
N VAL A 53 -0.68 -12.59 -39.78
CA VAL A 53 -0.05 -13.79 -40.31
C VAL A 53 -0.11 -14.99 -39.36
N GLU A 54 -0.19 -14.74 -38.06
CA GLU A 54 -0.30 -15.76 -37.01
C GLU A 54 -1.61 -15.60 -36.25
N GLU A 55 -2.06 -16.60 -35.51
CA GLU A 55 -3.23 -16.48 -34.64
C GLU A 55 -2.90 -15.61 -33.41
N PRO A 56 -3.44 -14.38 -33.33
CA PRO A 56 -3.13 -13.49 -32.21
C PRO A 56 -3.92 -13.86 -30.95
N ASP A 57 -3.34 -13.65 -29.79
CA ASP A 57 -4.10 -13.62 -28.52
C ASP A 57 -4.88 -12.30 -28.45
N ALA A 58 -6.08 -12.30 -29.03
CA ALA A 58 -6.93 -11.11 -29.13
C ALA A 58 -7.28 -10.53 -27.77
N LYS A 59 -7.49 -11.39 -26.76
CA LYS A 59 -7.80 -10.94 -25.39
C LYS A 59 -6.62 -10.21 -24.78
N LYS A 60 -5.42 -10.75 -24.89
CA LYS A 60 -4.21 -10.09 -24.37
C LYS A 60 -3.98 -8.74 -25.03
N ILE A 61 -4.18 -8.65 -26.34
CA ILE A 61 -4.02 -7.40 -27.10
C ILE A 61 -5.06 -6.36 -26.64
N GLU A 62 -6.30 -6.77 -26.43
CA GLU A 62 -7.36 -5.91 -25.92
C GLU A 62 -7.04 -5.39 -24.51
N ASP A 63 -6.63 -6.26 -23.60
CA ASP A 63 -6.24 -5.92 -22.24
C ASP A 63 -5.07 -4.93 -22.21
N GLU A 64 -4.02 -5.17 -22.99
CA GLU A 64 -2.86 -4.28 -23.11
C GLU A 64 -3.24 -2.91 -23.74
N ALA A 65 -4.13 -2.90 -24.72
CA ALA A 65 -4.60 -1.66 -25.34
C ALA A 65 -5.44 -0.83 -24.36
N ILE A 66 -6.33 -1.46 -23.59
CA ILE A 66 -7.11 -0.77 -22.55
C ILE A 66 -6.19 -0.23 -21.46
N ALA A 67 -5.19 -1.01 -21.01
CA ALA A 67 -4.21 -0.56 -20.03
C ALA A 67 -3.47 0.70 -20.52
N ALA A 68 -2.96 0.67 -21.76
CA ALA A 68 -2.30 1.83 -22.36
C ALA A 68 -3.21 3.07 -22.47
N MET A 69 -4.51 2.88 -22.80
CA MET A 69 -5.46 4.00 -22.77
C MET A 69 -5.67 4.61 -21.40
N MET A 70 -5.62 3.80 -20.33
CA MET A 70 -5.75 4.32 -18.97
C MET A 70 -4.50 5.09 -18.53
N GLU A 71 -3.32 4.62 -18.90
CA GLU A 71 -2.04 5.28 -18.63
C GLU A 71 -1.96 6.68 -19.28
N GLU A 72 -2.57 6.91 -20.44
CA GLU A 72 -2.61 8.22 -21.11
C GLU A 72 -3.46 9.27 -20.37
N LEU A 73 -4.28 8.89 -19.39
CA LEU A 73 -5.19 9.82 -18.71
C LEU A 73 -4.55 10.48 -17.49
N ASP A 74 -4.01 9.69 -16.60
CA ASP A 74 -3.36 10.14 -15.35
C ASP A 74 -2.61 8.95 -14.69
N PRO A 75 -1.67 9.22 -13.75
CA PRO A 75 -0.87 8.17 -13.11
C PRO A 75 -1.64 7.20 -12.21
N HIS A 76 -2.94 7.37 -12.05
CA HIS A 76 -3.75 6.59 -11.13
C HIS A 76 -4.93 5.87 -11.78
N SER A 77 -5.34 6.27 -12.99
CA SER A 77 -6.29 5.52 -13.78
C SER A 77 -5.64 4.22 -14.25
N ALA A 78 -6.34 3.09 -14.11
CA ALA A 78 -5.75 1.79 -14.41
C ALA A 78 -6.81 0.81 -14.92
N TYR A 79 -6.37 -0.11 -15.78
CA TYR A 79 -7.09 -1.33 -16.09
C TYR A 79 -6.73 -2.41 -15.05
N ILE A 80 -7.72 -3.17 -14.63
CA ILE A 80 -7.58 -4.27 -13.66
C ILE A 80 -8.11 -5.52 -14.35
N SER A 81 -7.22 -6.41 -14.71
CA SER A 81 -7.59 -7.67 -15.34
C SER A 81 -8.39 -8.57 -14.38
N LEU A 82 -9.09 -9.56 -14.93
CA LEU A 82 -9.86 -10.52 -14.11
C LEU A 82 -8.95 -11.27 -13.10
N ASP A 83 -7.73 -11.57 -13.50
CA ASP A 83 -6.78 -12.31 -12.66
C ASP A 83 -6.26 -11.45 -11.49
N GLU A 84 -6.10 -10.14 -11.70
CA GLU A 84 -5.64 -9.18 -10.69
C GLU A 84 -6.76 -8.64 -9.80
N PHE A 85 -8.03 -8.82 -10.22
CA PHE A 85 -9.18 -8.18 -9.58
C PHE A 85 -9.24 -8.42 -8.07
N ASN A 86 -9.06 -9.66 -7.64
CA ASN A 86 -9.10 -10.00 -6.21
C ASN A 86 -7.85 -9.50 -5.49
N GLU A 87 -6.67 -9.55 -6.11
CA GLU A 87 -5.42 -9.09 -5.52
C GLU A 87 -5.47 -7.59 -5.19
N VAL A 88 -6.03 -6.81 -6.09
CA VAL A 88 -6.18 -5.34 -5.94
C VAL A 88 -7.29 -4.96 -4.96
N ASN A 89 -8.38 -5.74 -4.87
CA ASN A 89 -9.55 -5.38 -4.07
C ASN A 89 -9.56 -6.02 -2.67
N ASP A 90 -9.02 -7.24 -2.47
CA ASP A 90 -8.98 -7.92 -1.17
C ASP A 90 -8.49 -7.03 -0.02
N PRO A 91 -7.40 -6.25 -0.15
CA PRO A 91 -6.91 -5.40 0.94
C PRO A 91 -7.93 -4.35 1.40
N LEU A 92 -8.80 -3.89 0.48
CA LEU A 92 -9.82 -2.89 0.74
C LEU A 92 -11.12 -3.49 1.30
N MET A 93 -11.37 -4.78 1.07
CA MET A 93 -12.57 -5.46 1.56
C MET A 93 -12.48 -5.91 3.02
N GLY A 94 -11.30 -5.80 3.65
CA GLY A 94 -11.08 -6.18 5.05
C GLY A 94 -10.89 -7.68 5.27
N SER A 95 -10.86 -8.48 4.22
CA SER A 95 -10.50 -9.90 4.27
C SER A 95 -10.10 -10.42 2.90
N PHE A 96 -9.36 -11.52 2.87
CA PHE A 96 -9.05 -12.28 1.67
C PHE A 96 -9.21 -13.78 1.92
N ASP A 97 -9.44 -14.55 0.88
CA ASP A 97 -9.57 -16.00 1.01
C ASP A 97 -8.21 -16.70 0.97
N GLY A 98 -7.91 -17.50 2.00
CA GLY A 98 -6.61 -18.15 2.11
C GLY A 98 -6.47 -19.10 3.28
N ILE A 99 -5.21 -19.39 3.64
CA ILE A 99 -4.89 -20.33 4.72
C ILE A 99 -4.63 -19.67 6.08
N GLY A 100 -4.48 -18.34 6.14
CA GLY A 100 -4.30 -17.61 7.40
C GLY A 100 -2.92 -17.76 8.03
N VAL A 101 -1.88 -17.46 7.27
CA VAL A 101 -0.49 -17.38 7.76
C VAL A 101 0.19 -16.13 7.24
N GLN A 102 1.09 -15.56 8.04
CA GLN A 102 2.12 -14.64 7.58
C GLN A 102 3.38 -15.46 7.30
N PHE A 103 3.97 -15.25 6.13
CA PHE A 103 5.17 -15.99 5.74
C PHE A 103 6.27 -15.05 5.24
N ARG A 104 7.48 -15.59 5.16
CA ARG A 104 8.62 -14.99 4.48
C ARG A 104 9.37 -16.06 3.70
N LEU A 105 10.07 -15.65 2.68
CA LEU A 105 11.03 -16.51 2.01
C LEU A 105 12.38 -16.43 2.74
N GLU A 106 12.82 -17.53 3.32
CA GLU A 106 14.09 -17.65 4.03
C GLU A 106 14.90 -18.80 3.45
N LYS A 107 16.10 -18.50 2.94
CA LYS A 107 16.97 -19.51 2.31
C LYS A 107 16.20 -20.37 1.29
N ASP A 108 15.45 -19.65 0.42
CA ASP A 108 14.63 -20.26 -0.63
C ASP A 108 13.55 -21.25 -0.12
N THR A 109 13.01 -20.98 1.06
CA THR A 109 11.97 -21.80 1.70
C THR A 109 10.90 -20.89 2.32
N ILE A 110 9.63 -21.31 2.23
CA ILE A 110 8.50 -20.57 2.82
C ILE A 110 8.49 -20.81 4.33
N ALA A 111 8.96 -19.86 5.11
CA ALA A 111 8.93 -19.91 6.57
C ALA A 111 7.69 -19.19 7.11
N ILE A 112 6.90 -19.87 7.94
CA ILE A 112 5.73 -19.28 8.61
C ILE A 112 6.23 -18.40 9.75
N VAL A 113 5.99 -17.11 9.65
CA VAL A 113 6.34 -16.12 10.67
C VAL A 113 5.31 -16.17 11.79
N SER A 114 4.02 -16.12 11.43
CA SER A 114 2.91 -16.11 12.36
C SER A 114 1.68 -16.80 11.76
N VAL A 115 0.96 -17.54 12.58
CA VAL A 115 -0.34 -18.13 12.23
C VAL A 115 -1.44 -17.21 12.75
N ILE A 116 -2.40 -16.87 11.89
CA ILE A 116 -3.51 -15.99 12.26
C ILE A 116 -4.44 -16.71 13.22
N LYS A 117 -4.63 -16.12 14.39
CA LYS A 117 -5.46 -16.68 15.48
C LYS A 117 -6.90 -16.89 15.00
N GLY A 118 -7.45 -18.08 15.28
CA GLY A 118 -8.77 -18.49 14.81
C GLY A 118 -8.82 -18.88 13.33
N GLY A 119 -7.71 -18.73 12.60
CA GLY A 119 -7.59 -19.01 11.18
C GLY A 119 -7.55 -20.49 10.81
N PRO A 120 -7.65 -20.82 9.51
CA PRO A 120 -7.65 -22.21 9.03
C PRO A 120 -6.40 -23.00 9.39
N SER A 121 -5.22 -22.36 9.31
CA SER A 121 -3.94 -23.00 9.61
C SER A 121 -3.78 -23.33 11.08
N GLU A 122 -4.23 -22.46 11.98
CA GLU A 122 -4.23 -22.73 13.43
C GLU A 122 -5.11 -23.94 13.77
N LYS A 123 -6.31 -24.00 13.17
CA LYS A 123 -7.28 -25.09 13.41
C LYS A 123 -6.74 -26.48 13.07
N VAL A 124 -5.83 -26.57 12.10
CA VAL A 124 -5.19 -27.85 11.73
C VAL A 124 -3.87 -28.11 12.44
N GLY A 125 -3.37 -27.15 13.25
CA GLY A 125 -2.18 -27.30 14.07
C GLY A 125 -0.87 -26.88 13.41
N ILE A 126 -0.91 -26.05 12.38
CA ILE A 126 0.27 -25.34 11.87
C ILE A 126 0.72 -24.32 12.91
N MET A 127 2.02 -24.15 13.04
CA MET A 127 2.65 -23.29 14.06
C MET A 127 3.62 -22.30 13.44
N ASP A 128 3.84 -21.20 14.16
CA ASP A 128 4.91 -20.27 13.84
C ASP A 128 6.26 -20.99 13.83
N GLY A 129 7.09 -20.68 12.84
CA GLY A 129 8.38 -21.32 12.60
C GLY A 129 8.32 -22.59 11.74
N ASP A 130 7.13 -23.09 11.36
CA ASP A 130 7.01 -24.17 10.38
C ASP A 130 7.52 -23.71 9.01
N ARG A 131 8.12 -24.61 8.26
CA ARG A 131 8.62 -24.36 6.90
C ARG A 131 7.85 -25.20 5.91
N ILE A 132 7.13 -24.58 4.99
CA ILE A 132 6.37 -25.28 3.96
C ILE A 132 7.34 -25.79 2.89
N ILE A 133 7.38 -27.11 2.73
CA ILE A 133 8.26 -27.80 1.78
C ILE A 133 7.49 -28.20 0.52
N TYR A 134 6.22 -28.60 0.65
CA TYR A 134 5.35 -28.97 -0.46
C TYR A 134 3.99 -28.29 -0.33
N VAL A 135 3.42 -27.92 -1.49
CA VAL A 135 2.03 -27.47 -1.66
C VAL A 135 1.40 -28.31 -2.75
N ASP A 136 0.29 -29.01 -2.46
CA ASP A 136 -0.42 -29.91 -3.39
C ASP A 136 0.54 -30.86 -4.13
N ASP A 137 1.40 -31.56 -3.39
CA ASP A 137 2.44 -32.48 -3.87
C ASP A 137 3.56 -31.83 -4.72
N THR A 138 3.52 -30.54 -4.95
CA THR A 138 4.59 -29.80 -5.63
C THR A 138 5.65 -29.35 -4.63
N LEU A 139 6.91 -29.68 -4.88
CA LEU A 139 8.04 -29.16 -4.09
C LEU A 139 8.17 -27.65 -4.31
N VAL A 140 8.09 -26.88 -3.20
CA VAL A 140 8.18 -25.41 -3.23
C VAL A 140 9.47 -24.89 -2.57
N ALA A 141 10.16 -25.70 -1.79
CA ALA A 141 11.46 -25.35 -1.23
C ALA A 141 12.57 -25.41 -2.29
N SER A 142 13.55 -24.51 -2.25
CA SER A 142 14.69 -24.44 -3.18
C SER A 142 14.28 -24.28 -4.67
N LYS A 143 13.21 -23.51 -4.92
CA LYS A 143 12.67 -23.26 -6.27
C LYS A 143 12.76 -21.79 -6.69
N LYS A 144 13.40 -20.93 -5.90
CA LYS A 144 13.53 -19.48 -6.15
C LYS A 144 12.19 -18.81 -6.41
N LEU A 145 11.16 -19.21 -5.66
CA LEU A 145 9.82 -18.63 -5.75
C LEU A 145 9.85 -17.17 -5.30
N LYS A 146 9.01 -16.36 -5.93
CA LYS A 146 8.68 -15.01 -5.46
C LYS A 146 7.49 -15.05 -4.51
N ASN A 147 7.25 -13.97 -3.77
CA ASN A 147 6.11 -13.87 -2.86
C ASN A 147 4.77 -14.07 -3.58
N GLU A 148 4.64 -13.54 -4.80
CA GLU A 148 3.44 -13.68 -5.64
C GLU A 148 3.16 -15.15 -5.99
N ASP A 149 4.20 -15.93 -6.30
CA ASP A 149 4.05 -17.37 -6.59
C ASP A 149 3.57 -18.14 -5.37
N VAL A 150 4.09 -17.79 -4.19
CA VAL A 150 3.65 -18.38 -2.92
C VAL A 150 2.21 -18.02 -2.62
N MET A 151 1.85 -16.74 -2.75
CA MET A 151 0.48 -16.29 -2.53
C MET A 151 -0.51 -16.98 -3.47
N ARG A 152 -0.19 -17.10 -4.76
CA ARG A 152 -1.02 -17.79 -5.75
C ARG A 152 -1.27 -19.26 -5.42
N LYS A 153 -0.30 -19.94 -4.79
CA LYS A 153 -0.44 -21.35 -4.36
C LYS A 153 -1.25 -21.50 -3.07
N LEU A 154 -1.13 -20.57 -2.14
CA LEU A 154 -1.73 -20.67 -0.80
C LEU A 154 -3.12 -20.01 -0.73
N LYS A 155 -3.35 -18.88 -1.45
CA LYS A 155 -4.67 -18.27 -1.63
C LYS A 155 -5.58 -19.18 -2.48
N GLY A 156 -6.87 -18.90 -2.46
CA GLY A 156 -7.88 -19.53 -3.29
C GLY A 156 -9.25 -19.48 -2.61
N PRO A 157 -10.34 -19.73 -3.37
CA PRO A 157 -11.70 -19.52 -2.89
C PRO A 157 -12.00 -20.22 -1.56
N LYS A 158 -12.73 -19.53 -0.69
CA LYS A 158 -13.23 -20.08 0.59
C LYS A 158 -13.88 -21.44 0.37
N GLY A 159 -13.60 -22.40 1.26
CA GLY A 159 -14.10 -23.77 1.22
C GLY A 159 -13.28 -24.72 0.36
N THR A 160 -12.37 -24.24 -0.49
CA THR A 160 -11.42 -25.10 -1.22
C THR A 160 -10.33 -25.61 -0.29
N LYS A 161 -9.68 -26.71 -0.65
CA LYS A 161 -8.64 -27.33 0.17
C LYS A 161 -7.27 -27.16 -0.49
N VAL A 162 -6.26 -27.02 0.34
CA VAL A 162 -4.85 -27.09 -0.05
C VAL A 162 -4.12 -28.02 0.91
N ARG A 163 -3.27 -28.90 0.38
CA ARG A 163 -2.43 -29.79 1.17
C ARG A 163 -1.03 -29.19 1.28
N VAL A 164 -0.51 -29.10 2.49
CA VAL A 164 0.88 -28.64 2.72
C VAL A 164 1.64 -29.67 3.53
N ARG A 165 2.91 -29.87 3.19
CA ARG A 165 3.84 -30.64 4.03
C ARG A 165 4.88 -29.69 4.58
N VAL A 166 4.99 -29.67 5.92
CA VAL A 166 5.85 -28.73 6.63
C VAL A 166 6.97 -29.44 7.38
N LEU A 167 8.13 -28.80 7.41
CA LEU A 167 9.23 -29.15 8.29
C LEU A 167 9.11 -28.34 9.58
N ARG A 168 8.99 -29.02 10.72
CA ARG A 168 8.95 -28.40 12.06
C ARG A 168 10.22 -28.70 12.81
N ARG A 169 10.82 -27.67 13.39
CA ARG A 169 12.04 -27.81 14.18
C ARG A 169 11.80 -28.72 15.39
N GLY A 170 12.65 -29.71 15.59
CA GLY A 170 12.55 -30.67 16.71
C GLY A 170 11.55 -31.83 16.50
N VAL A 171 10.96 -31.93 15.28
CA VAL A 171 10.11 -33.06 14.89
C VAL A 171 10.78 -33.78 13.72
N GLU A 172 10.88 -35.10 13.81
CA GLU A 172 11.44 -35.89 12.72
C GLU A 172 10.43 -36.07 11.58
N GLY A 173 10.91 -35.89 10.34
CA GLY A 173 10.08 -36.01 9.13
C GLY A 173 9.27 -34.78 8.83
N LEU A 174 8.40 -34.90 7.80
CA LEU A 174 7.48 -33.87 7.38
C LEU A 174 6.09 -34.13 7.97
N LEU A 175 5.44 -33.07 8.40
CA LEU A 175 4.07 -33.10 8.89
C LEU A 175 3.12 -32.75 7.73
N ASP A 176 2.09 -33.54 7.55
CA ASP A 176 1.06 -33.36 6.53
C ASP A 176 -0.17 -32.64 7.10
N TYR A 177 -0.60 -31.57 6.43
CA TYR A 177 -1.80 -30.83 6.79
C TYR A 177 -2.67 -30.59 5.55
N THR A 178 -3.99 -30.78 5.71
CA THR A 178 -4.97 -30.37 4.72
C THR A 178 -5.76 -29.20 5.31
N ILE A 179 -5.59 -28.04 4.69
CA ILE A 179 -6.18 -26.78 5.16
C ILE A 179 -7.38 -26.47 4.26
N THR A 180 -8.56 -26.23 4.88
CA THR A 180 -9.71 -25.69 4.17
C THR A 180 -9.60 -24.17 4.21
N ARG A 181 -9.45 -23.53 3.03
CA ARG A 181 -9.34 -22.06 2.93
C ARG A 181 -10.59 -21.38 3.49
N ASP A 182 -10.40 -20.24 4.12
CA ASP A 182 -11.46 -19.44 4.72
C ASP A 182 -11.15 -17.95 4.54
N ALA A 183 -12.12 -17.07 4.83
CA ALA A 183 -11.89 -15.63 4.85
C ALA A 183 -10.93 -15.27 5.99
N ILE A 184 -9.82 -14.66 5.64
CA ILE A 184 -8.77 -14.23 6.55
C ILE A 184 -8.91 -12.74 6.76
N PRO A 185 -9.19 -12.26 7.99
CA PRO A 185 -9.34 -10.84 8.25
C PRO A 185 -8.02 -10.09 8.02
N THR A 186 -8.15 -8.90 7.40
CA THR A 186 -7.06 -7.93 7.28
C THR A 186 -7.48 -6.67 8.02
N TYR A 187 -6.77 -6.37 9.10
CA TYR A 187 -7.11 -5.22 9.92
C TYR A 187 -6.57 -3.92 9.32
N SER A 188 -7.30 -2.83 9.56
CA SER A 188 -6.94 -1.47 9.22
C SER A 188 -6.23 -0.76 10.39
N VAL A 189 -6.66 -1.08 11.62
CA VAL A 189 -6.02 -0.60 12.85
C VAL A 189 -4.91 -1.58 13.22
N ASP A 190 -3.67 -1.15 13.05
CA ASP A 190 -2.50 -1.96 13.41
C ASP A 190 -2.42 -2.13 14.93
N ILE A 191 -2.63 -1.04 15.67
CA ILE A 191 -2.58 -1.02 17.13
C ILE A 191 -3.36 0.16 17.70
N ALA A 192 -3.91 -0.06 18.91
CA ALA A 192 -4.43 0.99 19.78
C ALA A 192 -3.99 0.70 21.22
N TYR A 193 -3.21 1.59 21.85
CA TYR A 193 -2.71 1.42 23.23
C TYR A 193 -2.47 2.76 23.91
N MET A 194 -2.39 2.75 25.25
CA MET A 194 -2.05 3.93 26.04
C MET A 194 -0.53 4.12 26.06
N LEU A 195 -0.06 5.32 25.68
CA LEU A 195 1.37 5.70 25.79
C LEU A 195 1.74 6.07 27.22
N ASP A 196 0.81 6.70 27.93
CA ASP A 196 0.88 7.02 29.35
C ASP A 196 -0.56 7.06 29.93
N ASP A 197 -0.74 7.58 31.14
CA ASP A 197 -2.04 7.59 31.83
C ASP A 197 -3.13 8.45 31.13
N GLU A 198 -2.75 9.30 30.17
CA GLU A 198 -3.68 10.24 29.51
C GLU A 198 -3.66 10.17 27.98
N ILE A 199 -2.56 9.76 27.38
CA ILE A 199 -2.37 9.80 25.91
C ILE A 199 -2.59 8.43 25.32
N GLY A 200 -3.66 8.29 24.52
CA GLY A 200 -3.88 7.14 23.65
C GLY A 200 -3.16 7.32 22.31
N TYR A 201 -2.70 6.22 21.75
CA TYR A 201 -2.13 6.12 20.42
C TYR A 201 -2.92 5.12 19.60
N LEU A 202 -3.30 5.50 18.39
CA LEU A 202 -3.96 4.62 17.44
C LEU A 202 -3.29 4.78 16.06
N LYS A 203 -2.79 3.67 15.51
CA LYS A 203 -2.22 3.62 14.15
C LYS A 203 -3.18 2.96 13.19
N LEU A 204 -3.44 3.67 12.08
CA LEU A 204 -4.28 3.22 10.98
C LEU A 204 -3.44 3.07 9.71
N SER A 205 -3.36 1.86 9.16
CA SER A 205 -2.52 1.56 7.98
C SER A 205 -3.26 1.64 6.64
N LYS A 206 -4.60 1.62 6.64
CA LYS A 206 -5.43 1.72 5.42
C LYS A 206 -6.86 2.11 5.74
N PHE A 207 -7.61 2.50 4.70
CA PHE A 207 -9.05 2.76 4.77
C PHE A 207 -9.83 1.69 4.01
N SER A 208 -10.19 0.60 4.69
CA SER A 208 -10.95 -0.54 4.16
C SER A 208 -12.43 -0.46 4.53
N ALA A 209 -13.21 -1.44 4.09
CA ALA A 209 -14.63 -1.55 4.44
C ALA A 209 -14.89 -1.73 5.95
N THR A 210 -13.93 -2.27 6.71
CA THR A 210 -14.05 -2.54 8.15
C THR A 210 -13.44 -1.45 9.02
N THR A 211 -12.76 -0.47 8.43
CA THR A 211 -11.96 0.53 9.15
C THR A 211 -12.74 1.33 10.18
N THR A 212 -13.95 1.77 9.84
CA THR A 212 -14.78 2.59 10.75
C THR A 212 -15.12 1.84 12.04
N ASP A 213 -15.44 0.55 11.93
CA ASP A 213 -15.79 -0.28 13.10
C ASP A 213 -14.56 -0.60 13.96
N GLU A 214 -13.44 -0.90 13.31
CA GLU A 214 -12.16 -1.14 13.97
C GLU A 214 -11.67 0.11 14.71
N PHE A 215 -11.71 1.27 14.06
CA PHE A 215 -11.35 2.55 14.66
C PHE A 215 -12.19 2.85 15.89
N LYS A 216 -13.53 2.75 15.78
CA LYS A 216 -14.44 2.97 16.91
C LYS A 216 -14.22 2.00 18.06
N LYS A 217 -13.87 0.74 17.74
CA LYS A 217 -13.51 -0.24 18.76
C LYS A 217 -12.23 0.21 19.47
N GLY A 218 -11.16 0.53 18.71
CA GLY A 218 -9.90 1.00 19.27
C GLY A 218 -10.09 2.24 20.18
N ILE A 219 -10.90 3.21 19.75
CA ILE A 219 -11.21 4.40 20.56
C ILE A 219 -11.97 4.04 21.84
N ARG A 220 -12.97 3.15 21.79
CA ARG A 220 -13.67 2.70 23.02
C ARG A 220 -12.74 1.97 23.98
N ASP A 221 -11.83 1.16 23.46
CA ASP A 221 -10.85 0.43 24.26
C ASP A 221 -9.88 1.41 24.95
N LEU A 222 -9.43 2.47 24.25
CA LEU A 222 -8.60 3.54 24.84
C LEU A 222 -9.38 4.40 25.86
N ASP A 223 -10.62 4.76 25.56
CA ASP A 223 -11.48 5.53 26.46
C ASP A 223 -11.71 4.78 27.79
N SER A 224 -11.96 3.46 27.70
CA SER A 224 -12.10 2.59 28.87
C SER A 224 -10.85 2.52 29.75
N GLN A 225 -9.68 2.83 29.19
CA GLN A 225 -8.39 2.90 29.90
C GLN A 225 -8.07 4.32 30.41
N GLY A 226 -8.95 5.30 30.19
CA GLY A 226 -8.82 6.66 30.70
C GLY A 226 -8.17 7.65 29.75
N MET A 227 -8.19 7.38 28.43
CA MET A 227 -7.66 8.29 27.42
C MET A 227 -8.31 9.68 27.51
N LYS A 228 -7.50 10.73 27.54
CA LYS A 228 -7.91 12.13 27.52
C LYS A 228 -7.40 12.88 26.28
N LYS A 229 -6.42 12.33 25.59
CA LYS A 229 -5.75 12.91 24.40
C LYS A 229 -5.42 11.80 23.44
N LEU A 230 -5.42 12.08 22.13
CA LEU A 230 -5.16 11.09 21.11
C LEU A 230 -4.02 11.51 20.20
N ILE A 231 -3.10 10.58 19.94
CA ILE A 231 -2.21 10.62 18.79
C ILE A 231 -2.75 9.64 17.75
N PHE A 232 -3.18 10.19 16.61
CA PHE A 232 -3.72 9.42 15.49
C PHE A 232 -2.67 9.30 14.38
N ASP A 233 -2.12 8.13 14.18
CA ASP A 233 -1.01 7.89 13.25
C ASP A 233 -1.51 7.38 11.88
N LEU A 234 -1.31 8.20 10.86
CA LEU A 234 -1.61 7.92 9.45
C LEU A 234 -0.34 7.74 8.60
N ARG A 235 0.84 7.66 9.20
CA ARG A 235 2.10 7.44 8.48
C ARG A 235 2.10 6.07 7.80
N GLY A 236 2.60 6.02 6.57
CA GLY A 236 2.60 4.81 5.73
C GLY A 236 1.22 4.41 5.22
N ASN A 237 0.18 5.23 5.42
CA ASN A 237 -1.19 4.92 5.00
C ASN A 237 -1.49 5.56 3.65
N THR A 238 -1.49 4.76 2.59
CA THR A 238 -1.72 5.20 1.20
C THR A 238 -3.19 5.51 0.88
N GLY A 239 -4.10 5.40 1.86
CA GLY A 239 -5.51 5.72 1.72
C GLY A 239 -6.43 4.51 1.62
N GLY A 240 -7.44 4.61 0.77
CA GLY A 240 -8.50 3.62 0.57
C GLY A 240 -9.87 4.26 0.35
N PHE A 241 -10.92 3.73 0.96
CA PHE A 241 -12.28 4.20 0.73
C PHE A 241 -12.53 5.61 1.28
N LEU A 242 -13.02 6.50 0.40
CA LEU A 242 -13.44 7.87 0.73
C LEU A 242 -14.46 7.90 1.88
N ASN A 243 -15.46 7.02 1.83
CA ASN A 243 -16.50 6.99 2.86
C ASN A 243 -15.94 6.64 4.25
N ALA A 244 -14.94 5.75 4.33
CA ALA A 244 -14.29 5.42 5.58
C ALA A 244 -13.51 6.63 6.16
N ALA A 245 -12.86 7.42 5.30
CA ALA A 245 -12.19 8.66 5.71
C ALA A 245 -13.20 9.70 6.24
N VAL A 246 -14.33 9.86 5.54
CA VAL A 246 -15.41 10.75 5.96
C VAL A 246 -15.99 10.31 7.30
N ASP A 247 -16.25 9.02 7.49
CA ASP A 247 -16.80 8.48 8.73
C ASP A 247 -15.84 8.63 9.92
N ILE A 248 -14.53 8.53 9.69
CA ILE A 248 -13.51 8.78 10.72
C ILE A 248 -13.41 10.27 11.03
N ALA A 249 -13.36 11.13 10.02
CA ALA A 249 -13.32 12.58 10.23
C ALA A 249 -14.58 13.09 10.98
N ASP A 250 -15.74 12.47 10.74
CA ASP A 250 -17.01 12.74 11.44
C ASP A 250 -16.92 12.50 12.97
N GLU A 251 -16.01 11.63 13.43
CA GLU A 251 -15.81 11.38 14.86
C GLU A 251 -15.04 12.51 15.58
N PHE A 252 -14.36 13.38 14.85
CA PHE A 252 -13.55 14.48 15.39
C PHE A 252 -14.21 15.85 15.27
N LEU A 253 -15.12 16.03 14.32
CA LEU A 253 -15.61 17.34 13.92
C LEU A 253 -17.02 17.62 14.45
N PRO A 254 -17.31 18.86 14.86
CA PRO A 254 -18.67 19.28 15.23
C PRO A 254 -19.65 19.06 14.06
N LYS A 255 -20.88 18.69 14.39
CA LYS A 255 -21.96 18.51 13.41
C LYS A 255 -22.08 19.74 12.49
N GLY A 256 -22.09 19.49 11.19
CA GLY A 256 -22.22 20.50 10.13
C GLY A 256 -20.90 21.00 9.57
N SER A 257 -19.77 20.74 10.22
CA SER A 257 -18.43 21.05 9.70
C SER A 257 -18.19 20.37 8.36
N LEU A 258 -17.61 21.07 7.41
CA LEU A 258 -17.23 20.50 6.13
C LEU A 258 -16.03 19.58 6.34
N ILE A 259 -16.10 18.35 5.83
CA ILE A 259 -15.00 17.39 5.82
C ILE A 259 -14.22 17.48 4.51
N VAL A 260 -14.94 17.36 3.40
CA VAL A 260 -14.37 17.35 2.04
C VAL A 260 -15.49 17.65 1.05
N TYR A 261 -15.16 18.23 -0.11
CA TYR A 261 -16.07 18.20 -1.25
C TYR A 261 -15.34 17.66 -2.48
N THR A 262 -16.12 17.09 -3.39
CA THR A 262 -15.63 16.55 -4.67
C THR A 262 -16.25 17.27 -5.82
N GLU A 263 -15.51 17.45 -6.92
CA GLU A 263 -15.97 18.08 -8.14
C GLU A 263 -15.23 17.50 -9.35
N GLY A 264 -15.95 17.19 -10.41
CA GLY A 264 -15.40 16.67 -11.64
C GLY A 264 -16.16 17.18 -12.86
N ARG A 265 -15.63 16.94 -14.06
CA ARG A 265 -16.22 17.39 -15.32
C ARG A 265 -17.70 17.01 -15.46
N ASN A 266 -18.03 15.75 -15.16
CA ASN A 266 -19.39 15.19 -15.23
C ASN A 266 -19.89 14.75 -13.84
N ARG A 267 -19.25 15.24 -12.77
CA ARG A 267 -19.62 15.04 -11.38
C ARG A 267 -19.83 16.40 -10.75
N PRO A 268 -21.07 16.82 -10.48
CA PRO A 268 -21.33 18.09 -9.82
C PRO A 268 -20.71 18.12 -8.43
N ARG A 269 -20.42 19.33 -7.94
CA ARG A 269 -19.84 19.51 -6.60
C ARG A 269 -20.72 18.86 -5.53
N SER A 270 -20.11 17.97 -4.75
CA SER A 270 -20.76 17.21 -3.68
C SER A 270 -20.04 17.44 -2.36
N TYR A 271 -20.77 17.92 -1.34
CA TYR A 271 -20.23 18.26 -0.03
C TYR A 271 -20.49 17.14 0.97
N MET A 272 -19.44 16.71 1.67
CA MET A 272 -19.51 15.74 2.76
C MET A 272 -19.21 16.47 4.06
N LYS A 273 -20.18 16.43 4.99
CA LYS A 273 -20.14 17.17 6.27
C LYS A 273 -20.29 16.22 7.44
N ALA A 274 -19.77 16.63 8.57
CA ALA A 274 -20.01 15.96 9.84
C ALA A 274 -21.51 15.91 10.16
N ARG A 275 -22.02 14.70 10.44
CA ARG A 275 -23.47 14.41 10.54
C ARG A 275 -23.99 14.42 11.95
N ARG A 276 -23.12 14.17 12.93
CA ARG A 276 -23.47 13.98 14.34
C ARG A 276 -22.33 14.44 15.23
N ARG A 277 -22.56 14.46 16.55
CA ARG A 277 -21.49 14.59 17.52
C ARG A 277 -20.65 13.30 17.52
N GLY A 278 -19.35 13.45 17.28
CA GLY A 278 -18.39 12.36 17.27
C GLY A 278 -17.88 12.02 18.67
N MET A 279 -17.25 10.84 18.79
CA MET A 279 -16.66 10.36 20.06
C MET A 279 -15.46 11.21 20.50
N LEU A 280 -14.79 11.87 19.58
CA LEU A 280 -13.52 12.56 19.76
C LEU A 280 -13.63 14.08 19.61
N GLU A 281 -14.84 14.64 19.52
CA GLU A 281 -15.07 16.07 19.25
C GLU A 281 -14.37 16.98 20.27
N ASP A 282 -14.32 16.57 21.54
CA ASP A 282 -13.76 17.39 22.63
C ASP A 282 -12.34 16.96 23.05
N ILE A 283 -11.77 15.90 22.48
CA ILE A 283 -10.48 15.34 22.88
C ILE A 283 -9.35 16.03 22.09
N PRO A 284 -8.30 16.57 22.74
CA PRO A 284 -7.11 17.05 22.03
C PRO A 284 -6.51 15.96 21.14
N VAL A 285 -6.28 16.29 19.85
CA VAL A 285 -5.75 15.34 18.85
C VAL A 285 -4.52 15.91 18.15
N VAL A 286 -3.55 15.03 17.96
CA VAL A 286 -2.43 15.19 17.04
C VAL A 286 -2.53 14.10 15.98
N VAL A 287 -2.38 14.47 14.71
CA VAL A 287 -2.36 13.54 13.59
C VAL A 287 -0.93 13.46 13.05
N LEU A 288 -0.41 12.25 12.91
CA LEU A 288 0.92 12.01 12.32
C LEU A 288 0.78 11.67 10.85
N ILE A 289 1.59 12.33 10.01
CA ILE A 289 1.66 12.07 8.57
C ILE A 289 3.12 12.00 8.10
N ASP A 290 3.32 11.35 6.94
CA ASP A 290 4.59 11.30 6.22
C ASP A 290 4.37 11.34 4.70
N GLY A 291 5.43 11.19 3.91
CA GLY A 291 5.37 11.22 2.45
C GLY A 291 4.55 10.09 1.81
N GLU A 292 4.23 9.04 2.56
CA GLU A 292 3.38 7.92 2.11
C GLU A 292 1.91 8.11 2.52
N SER A 293 1.61 9.05 3.41
CA SER A 293 0.23 9.39 3.77
C SER A 293 -0.47 10.00 2.56
N ALA A 294 -1.45 9.28 1.98
CA ALA A 294 -2.05 9.67 0.70
C ALA A 294 -3.60 9.55 0.71
N SER A 295 -4.26 10.28 -0.21
CA SER A 295 -5.68 10.11 -0.54
C SER A 295 -6.60 10.22 0.70
N ALA A 296 -7.24 9.13 1.16
CA ALA A 296 -8.12 9.09 2.32
C ALA A 296 -7.44 9.59 3.61
N SER A 297 -6.14 9.32 3.80
CA SER A 297 -5.34 9.87 4.91
C SER A 297 -5.25 11.39 4.84
N GLU A 298 -5.08 11.93 3.63
CA GLU A 298 -5.00 13.37 3.39
C GLU A 298 -6.36 14.06 3.56
N ILE A 299 -7.47 13.35 3.28
CA ILE A 299 -8.82 13.83 3.56
C ILE A 299 -9.00 14.03 5.07
N VAL A 300 -8.62 13.05 5.88
CA VAL A 300 -8.74 13.15 7.34
C VAL A 300 -7.80 14.23 7.89
N ALA A 301 -6.52 14.21 7.53
CA ALA A 301 -5.55 15.21 7.98
C ALA A 301 -5.94 16.62 7.56
N GLY A 302 -6.34 16.79 6.29
CA GLY A 302 -6.79 18.08 5.74
C GLY A 302 -8.09 18.58 6.37
N ALA A 303 -9.05 17.68 6.63
CA ALA A 303 -10.29 18.05 7.32
C ALA A 303 -10.04 18.55 8.74
N LEU A 304 -9.16 17.90 9.50
CA LEU A 304 -8.82 18.32 10.86
C LEU A 304 -7.98 19.60 10.87
N GLN A 305 -7.03 19.73 9.95
CA GLN A 305 -6.19 20.93 9.83
C GLN A 305 -7.02 22.15 9.46
N ASP A 306 -7.86 22.05 8.43
CA ASP A 306 -8.62 23.16 7.87
C ASP A 306 -9.79 23.61 8.75
N ASN A 307 -10.28 22.74 9.64
CA ASN A 307 -11.23 23.12 10.70
C ASN A 307 -10.55 23.54 12.01
N ASP A 308 -9.24 23.70 12.06
CA ASP A 308 -8.45 24.01 13.28
C ASP A 308 -8.71 23.03 14.43
N ARG A 309 -9.10 21.78 14.10
CA ARG A 309 -9.51 20.77 15.07
C ARG A 309 -8.34 19.98 15.66
N GLY A 310 -7.26 19.83 14.91
CA GLY A 310 -6.09 19.05 15.29
C GLY A 310 -4.79 19.73 14.90
N THR A 311 -3.69 19.22 15.47
CA THR A 311 -2.34 19.59 15.04
C THR A 311 -1.77 18.47 14.18
N ILE A 312 -1.30 18.80 12.99
CA ILE A 312 -0.68 17.84 12.07
C ILE A 312 0.83 17.89 12.29
N ILE A 313 1.45 16.74 12.56
CA ILE A 313 2.88 16.62 12.85
C ILE A 313 3.52 15.58 11.93
N GLY A 314 4.72 15.84 11.45
CA GLY A 314 5.50 14.89 10.65
C GLY A 314 6.11 15.53 9.42
N ARG A 315 5.93 14.91 8.26
CA ARG A 315 6.43 15.38 6.97
C ARG A 315 5.29 15.58 5.98
N ARG A 316 5.55 16.35 4.92
CA ARG A 316 4.57 16.64 3.87
C ARG A 316 4.02 15.33 3.27
N SER A 317 2.70 15.23 3.15
CA SER A 317 2.02 14.06 2.61
C SER A 317 2.25 13.90 1.10
N PHE A 318 1.72 12.83 0.53
CA PHE A 318 1.95 12.44 -0.87
C PHE A 318 1.41 13.46 -1.88
N GLY A 319 0.19 13.95 -1.68
CA GLY A 319 -0.47 14.87 -2.62
C GLY A 319 -1.37 14.18 -3.65
N LYS A 320 -2.17 13.19 -3.24
CA LYS A 320 -3.17 12.56 -4.11
C LYS A 320 -4.56 13.12 -3.81
N GLY A 321 -5.00 14.10 -4.61
CA GLY A 321 -6.29 14.79 -4.51
C GLY A 321 -7.34 14.32 -5.53
N LEU A 322 -7.24 13.06 -6.01
CA LEU A 322 -8.09 12.48 -7.04
C LEU A 322 -9.12 11.51 -6.44
N VAL A 323 -10.32 11.52 -7.01
CA VAL A 323 -11.39 10.56 -6.70
C VAL A 323 -11.51 9.58 -7.85
N GLN A 324 -11.39 8.31 -7.53
CA GLN A 324 -11.46 7.22 -8.49
C GLN A 324 -12.73 6.39 -8.26
N GLU A 325 -13.36 5.98 -9.36
CA GLU A 325 -14.44 4.99 -9.36
C GLU A 325 -13.97 3.72 -10.07
N GLN A 326 -14.34 2.57 -9.53
CA GLN A 326 -14.10 1.28 -10.17
C GLN A 326 -15.35 0.87 -10.94
N ILE A 327 -15.19 0.70 -12.25
CA ILE A 327 -16.26 0.37 -13.18
C ILE A 327 -16.01 -1.04 -13.69
N MET A 328 -16.95 -1.96 -13.42
CA MET A 328 -16.88 -3.34 -13.91
C MET A 328 -17.18 -3.42 -15.39
N LEU A 329 -16.37 -4.14 -16.13
CA LEU A 329 -16.58 -4.45 -17.53
C LEU A 329 -17.36 -5.77 -17.70
N SER A 330 -17.78 -6.07 -18.92
CA SER A 330 -18.67 -7.21 -19.23
C SER A 330 -18.03 -8.58 -18.96
N ASP A 331 -16.72 -8.67 -19.06
CA ASP A 331 -15.93 -9.89 -18.81
C ASP A 331 -15.51 -10.04 -17.34
N ARG A 332 -15.94 -9.12 -16.44
CA ARG A 332 -15.59 -9.00 -15.02
C ARG A 332 -14.19 -8.44 -14.74
N SER A 333 -13.46 -7.99 -15.74
CA SER A 333 -12.36 -7.05 -15.52
C SER A 333 -12.92 -5.69 -15.08
N ALA A 334 -12.07 -4.74 -14.73
CA ALA A 334 -12.51 -3.42 -14.31
C ALA A 334 -11.56 -2.33 -14.79
N ILE A 335 -12.10 -1.12 -14.91
CA ILE A 335 -11.27 0.08 -14.97
C ILE A 335 -11.42 0.85 -13.67
N ARG A 336 -10.31 1.36 -13.16
CA ARG A 336 -10.27 2.36 -12.09
C ARG A 336 -10.04 3.70 -12.75
N LEU A 337 -11.06 4.54 -12.78
CA LEU A 337 -11.07 5.79 -13.53
C LEU A 337 -11.13 6.99 -12.58
N THR A 338 -10.27 7.96 -12.78
CA THR A 338 -10.33 9.26 -12.12
C THR A 338 -11.51 10.06 -12.66
N VAL A 339 -12.50 10.33 -11.79
CA VAL A 339 -13.76 10.98 -12.17
C VAL A 339 -13.95 12.37 -11.57
N ALA A 340 -13.19 12.71 -10.52
CA ALA A 340 -13.26 14.00 -9.84
C ALA A 340 -11.95 14.31 -9.10
N ARG A 341 -11.83 15.58 -8.68
CA ARG A 341 -10.87 15.99 -7.65
C ARG A 341 -11.60 16.20 -6.34
N TYR A 342 -10.89 16.07 -5.22
CA TYR A 342 -11.41 16.47 -3.94
C TYR A 342 -10.69 17.71 -3.40
N TYR A 343 -11.40 18.42 -2.55
CA TYR A 343 -11.00 19.70 -1.97
C TYR A 343 -11.26 19.68 -0.47
N THR A 344 -10.32 20.17 0.29
CA THR A 344 -10.42 20.28 1.74
C THR A 344 -11.40 21.40 2.15
N PRO A 345 -11.75 21.56 3.44
CA PRO A 345 -12.71 22.57 3.88
C PRO A 345 -12.37 24.02 3.49
N THR A 346 -11.10 24.41 3.40
CA THR A 346 -10.69 25.74 2.93
C THR A 346 -10.80 25.92 1.43
N GLY A 347 -11.12 24.86 0.67
CA GLY A 347 -11.25 24.88 -0.77
C GLY A 347 -9.96 24.58 -1.54
N ARG A 348 -8.88 24.21 -0.88
CA ARG A 348 -7.63 23.83 -1.54
C ARG A 348 -7.71 22.44 -2.14
N CYS A 349 -7.25 22.29 -3.37
CA CYS A 349 -6.94 21.01 -3.97
C CYS A 349 -5.50 20.63 -3.59
N ILE A 350 -5.32 19.45 -2.99
CA ILE A 350 -3.99 19.03 -2.53
C ILE A 350 -3.24 18.21 -3.59
N GLN A 351 -3.87 17.96 -4.75
CA GLN A 351 -3.25 17.18 -5.82
C GLN A 351 -1.94 17.82 -6.27
N LYS A 352 -0.85 17.06 -6.17
CA LYS A 352 0.43 17.47 -6.75
C LYS A 352 0.34 17.47 -8.28
N PRO A 353 1.07 18.34 -8.98
CA PRO A 353 1.09 18.35 -10.44
C PRO A 353 1.50 16.98 -11.00
N TYR A 354 0.93 16.61 -12.12
CA TYR A 354 1.40 15.51 -12.96
C TYR A 354 1.37 15.98 -14.42
N GLY A 355 2.44 15.66 -15.15
CA GLY A 355 2.60 15.94 -16.57
C GLY A 355 2.30 14.72 -17.42
N GLU A 356 2.82 14.73 -18.66
CA GLU A 356 2.78 13.58 -19.57
C GLU A 356 3.76 12.48 -19.13
N ASP A 357 4.78 12.81 -18.34
CA ASP A 357 5.74 11.86 -17.78
C ASP A 357 5.24 11.36 -16.40
N HIS A 358 4.65 10.18 -16.42
CA HIS A 358 4.16 9.54 -15.20
C HIS A 358 5.28 8.98 -14.33
N GLU A 359 6.46 8.71 -14.89
CA GLU A 359 7.62 8.24 -14.13
C GLU A 359 8.14 9.34 -13.21
N GLU A 360 8.23 10.59 -13.70
CA GLU A 360 8.58 11.77 -12.89
C GLU A 360 7.62 11.92 -11.69
N TYR A 361 6.31 11.75 -11.92
CA TYR A 361 5.32 11.80 -10.85
C TYR A 361 5.55 10.75 -9.75
N LEU A 362 5.95 9.54 -10.11
CA LEU A 362 6.25 8.46 -9.15
C LEU A 362 7.57 8.67 -8.43
N LEU A 363 8.55 9.27 -9.10
CA LEU A 363 9.89 9.52 -8.55
C LEU A 363 9.97 10.78 -7.67
N GLU A 364 8.91 11.60 -7.59
CA GLU A 364 8.91 12.83 -6.79
C GLU A 364 9.31 12.60 -5.31
N SER A 365 9.00 11.44 -4.74
CA SER A 365 9.45 11.10 -3.38
C SER A 365 10.97 11.00 -3.26
N TYR A 366 11.64 10.56 -4.32
CA TYR A 366 13.10 10.54 -4.41
C TYR A 366 13.66 11.96 -4.61
N GLU A 367 13.00 12.76 -5.46
CA GLU A 367 13.37 14.17 -5.64
C GLU A 367 13.28 14.97 -4.34
N ARG A 368 12.26 14.70 -3.49
CA ARG A 368 12.14 15.31 -2.15
C ARG A 368 13.32 15.00 -1.25
N TYR A 369 13.94 13.83 -1.42
CA TYR A 369 15.16 13.48 -0.72
C TYR A 369 16.36 14.27 -1.27
N GLU A 370 16.53 14.29 -2.59
CA GLU A 370 17.69 14.94 -3.25
C GLU A 370 17.69 16.46 -3.10
N ASN A 371 16.51 17.10 -3.16
CA ASN A 371 16.39 18.56 -3.00
C ASN A 371 16.46 19.03 -1.54
N GLY A 372 16.63 18.10 -0.59
CA GLY A 372 16.80 18.38 0.82
C GLY A 372 15.49 18.65 1.58
N GLU A 373 14.32 18.47 0.96
CA GLU A 373 13.02 18.68 1.61
C GLU A 373 12.87 17.87 2.89
N LEU A 374 13.33 16.63 2.89
CA LEU A 374 13.21 15.75 4.05
C LEU A 374 14.05 16.18 5.25
N PHE A 375 15.10 16.98 5.01
CA PHE A 375 16.04 17.45 6.02
C PHE A 375 15.77 18.90 6.45
N HIS A 376 15.26 19.72 5.53
CA HIS A 376 15.11 21.17 5.72
C HIS A 376 13.72 21.66 5.29
N PRO A 377 12.82 22.01 6.21
CA PRO A 377 11.48 22.49 5.86
C PRO A 377 11.51 23.76 4.98
N ASP A 378 12.55 24.57 5.08
CA ASP A 378 12.73 25.78 4.26
C ASP A 378 12.98 25.51 2.78
N SER A 379 13.30 24.25 2.40
CA SER A 379 13.41 23.83 1.01
C SER A 379 12.06 23.66 0.31
N ILE A 380 10.96 23.67 1.08
CA ILE A 380 9.60 23.47 0.56
C ILE A 380 9.03 24.80 0.11
N HIS A 381 8.78 24.97 -1.17
CA HIS A 381 8.23 26.16 -1.75
C HIS A 381 6.86 25.92 -2.36
N PHE A 382 5.87 26.69 -1.92
CA PHE A 382 4.55 26.73 -2.52
C PHE A 382 4.32 28.07 -3.21
N ALA A 383 3.63 28.07 -4.37
CA ALA A 383 3.23 29.31 -5.01
C ALA A 383 2.23 30.07 -4.15
N ASP A 384 2.35 31.40 -4.08
CA ASP A 384 1.41 32.25 -3.31
C ASP A 384 -0.05 32.09 -3.74
N SER A 385 -0.31 31.72 -5.00
CA SER A 385 -1.64 31.43 -5.54
C SER A 385 -2.29 30.18 -4.92
N LEU A 386 -1.50 29.33 -4.24
CA LEU A 386 -1.95 28.10 -3.59
C LEU A 386 -2.07 28.25 -2.07
N LYS A 387 -2.01 29.49 -1.58
CA LYS A 387 -2.12 29.82 -0.15
C LYS A 387 -3.57 30.02 0.24
N TYR A 388 -3.98 29.36 1.30
CA TYR A 388 -5.30 29.42 1.91
C TYR A 388 -5.19 29.74 3.39
N THR A 389 -6.30 30.14 4.01
CA THR A 389 -6.34 30.48 5.44
C THR A 389 -7.46 29.69 6.11
N THR A 390 -7.17 29.04 7.22
CA THR A 390 -8.17 28.37 8.04
C THR A 390 -9.03 29.38 8.82
N PRO A 391 -10.18 28.99 9.36
CA PRO A 391 -10.99 29.87 10.22
C PRO A 391 -10.21 30.44 11.41
N GLY A 392 -9.26 29.68 11.97
CA GLY A 392 -8.39 30.12 13.08
C GLY A 392 -7.21 31.01 12.64
N GLY A 393 -7.09 31.31 11.34
CA GLY A 393 -6.05 32.19 10.80
C GLY A 393 -4.73 31.50 10.45
N LYS A 394 -4.65 30.17 10.49
CA LYS A 394 -3.47 29.43 10.03
C LYS A 394 -3.34 29.49 8.51
N THR A 395 -2.11 29.60 8.02
CA THR A 395 -1.81 29.43 6.61
C THR A 395 -1.66 27.96 6.25
N VAL A 396 -2.35 27.52 5.19
CA VAL A 396 -2.26 26.18 4.61
C VAL A 396 -2.09 26.28 3.09
N TYR A 397 -1.56 25.25 2.47
CA TYR A 397 -1.20 25.27 1.06
C TYR A 397 -1.91 24.15 0.28
N GLY A 398 -2.21 24.40 -0.98
CA GLY A 398 -2.68 23.42 -1.96
C GLY A 398 -1.57 22.98 -2.92
N GLY A 399 -1.91 22.06 -3.83
CA GLY A 399 -1.05 21.72 -4.98
C GLY A 399 0.13 20.80 -4.68
N GLY A 400 0.26 20.25 -3.46
CA GLY A 400 1.42 19.40 -3.13
C GLY A 400 1.26 18.61 -1.83
N GLY A 401 0.07 18.10 -1.55
CA GLY A 401 -0.22 17.36 -0.31
C GLY A 401 -0.56 18.25 0.88
N ILE A 402 -0.58 17.65 2.04
CA ILE A 402 -0.81 18.31 3.35
C ILE A 402 0.54 18.63 3.95
N MET A 403 0.84 19.93 4.10
CA MET A 403 1.99 20.39 4.86
C MET A 403 1.66 20.30 6.35
N PRO A 404 2.46 19.64 7.20
CA PRO A 404 2.18 19.56 8.62
C PRO A 404 2.31 20.93 9.31
N ASP A 405 1.57 21.13 10.40
CA ASP A 405 1.69 22.32 11.27
C ASP A 405 3.06 22.34 11.98
N ILE A 406 3.59 21.17 12.28
CA ILE A 406 4.91 20.97 12.90
C ILE A 406 5.68 19.97 12.05
N TYR A 407 6.67 20.46 11.33
CA TYR A 407 7.56 19.64 10.54
C TYR A 407 8.62 18.97 11.42
N VAL A 408 8.86 17.67 11.20
CA VAL A 408 9.92 16.90 11.87
C VAL A 408 10.87 16.39 10.79
N PRO A 409 12.04 17.02 10.60
CA PRO A 409 12.99 16.62 9.55
C PRO A 409 13.59 15.23 9.83
N LEU A 410 14.15 14.61 8.80
CA LEU A 410 15.09 13.50 8.99
C LEU A 410 16.40 14.08 9.56
N VAL A 411 17.02 13.32 10.45
CA VAL A 411 18.38 13.62 10.91
C VAL A 411 19.37 13.16 9.83
N ASP A 412 20.18 14.07 9.32
CA ASP A 412 21.32 13.73 8.45
C ASP A 412 22.56 13.55 9.32
N ASP A 413 22.71 12.36 9.89
CA ASP A 413 23.88 12.00 10.69
C ASP A 413 24.68 10.91 9.97
N SER A 414 25.89 11.27 9.53
CA SER A 414 26.80 10.34 8.91
C SER A 414 27.21 9.16 9.82
N THR A 415 27.03 9.29 11.14
CA THR A 415 27.29 8.20 12.10
C THR A 415 26.19 7.13 12.04
N GLU A 416 24.98 7.49 11.59
CA GLU A 416 23.86 6.57 11.40
C GLU A 416 23.93 5.76 10.09
N TYR A 417 24.89 6.05 9.21
CA TYR A 417 25.02 5.38 7.91
C TYR A 417 25.07 3.84 8.04
N TYR A 418 25.83 3.33 9.00
CA TYR A 418 25.93 1.89 9.25
C TYR A 418 24.61 1.32 9.75
N PHE A 419 23.95 1.98 10.71
CA PHE A 419 22.65 1.58 11.21
C PHE A 419 21.59 1.56 10.10
N ASN A 420 21.49 2.63 9.34
CA ASN A 420 20.53 2.75 8.23
C ASN A 420 20.73 1.66 7.18
N ARG A 421 21.98 1.29 6.85
CA ARG A 421 22.25 0.17 5.93
C ARG A 421 21.79 -1.18 6.48
N ILE A 422 22.01 -1.46 7.76
CA ILE A 422 21.52 -2.69 8.42
C ILE A 422 20.00 -2.76 8.39
N VAL A 423 19.33 -1.62 8.66
CA VAL A 423 17.86 -1.52 8.64
C VAL A 423 17.33 -1.72 7.22
N ASN A 424 17.84 -0.97 6.25
CA ASN A 424 17.37 -0.99 4.86
C ASN A 424 17.55 -2.35 4.17
N LEU A 425 18.58 -3.10 4.53
CA LEU A 425 18.79 -4.47 4.07
C LEU A 425 17.99 -5.51 4.88
N GLY A 426 17.21 -5.08 5.87
CA GLY A 426 16.38 -5.95 6.70
C GLY A 426 17.16 -6.91 7.61
N LEU A 427 18.44 -6.65 7.88
CA LEU A 427 19.30 -7.57 8.64
C LEU A 427 18.90 -7.67 10.11
N LEU A 428 18.44 -6.57 10.71
CA LEU A 428 17.88 -6.57 12.07
C LEU A 428 16.66 -7.49 12.17
N TYR A 429 15.74 -7.37 11.21
CA TYR A 429 14.55 -8.23 11.18
C TYR A 429 14.90 -9.69 10.93
N GLN A 430 15.84 -9.96 10.00
CA GLN A 430 16.33 -11.30 9.72
C GLN A 430 16.92 -11.93 11.00
N TYR A 431 17.83 -11.23 11.66
CA TYR A 431 18.46 -11.73 12.88
C TYR A 431 17.45 -11.96 14.01
N ALA A 432 16.52 -11.01 14.21
CA ALA A 432 15.46 -11.13 15.21
C ALA A 432 14.61 -12.39 14.99
N PHE A 433 14.26 -12.68 13.74
CA PHE A 433 13.49 -13.86 13.38
C PHE A 433 14.28 -15.14 13.65
N GLU A 434 15.53 -15.24 13.17
CA GLU A 434 16.40 -16.40 13.40
C GLU A 434 16.64 -16.64 14.90
N TYR A 435 16.86 -15.58 15.67
CA TYR A 435 17.01 -15.63 17.11
C TYR A 435 15.74 -16.16 17.78
N THR A 436 14.59 -15.59 17.44
CA THR A 436 13.29 -16.01 17.99
C THR A 436 13.01 -17.48 17.67
N ASP A 437 13.24 -17.92 16.45
CA ASP A 437 13.03 -19.30 16.03
C ASP A 437 13.95 -20.28 16.81
N LYS A 438 15.21 -19.90 16.99
CA LYS A 438 16.20 -20.69 17.74
C LYS A 438 15.85 -20.81 19.24
N HIS A 439 15.32 -19.74 19.84
CA HIS A 439 15.09 -19.64 21.30
C HIS A 439 13.61 -19.67 21.67
N ARG A 440 12.72 -20.08 20.74
CA ARG A 440 11.26 -20.05 20.91
C ARG A 440 10.76 -20.68 22.19
N ALA A 441 11.35 -21.83 22.60
CA ALA A 441 10.96 -22.52 23.85
C ALA A 441 11.21 -21.65 25.10
N GLN A 442 12.33 -20.94 25.15
CA GLN A 442 12.69 -20.04 26.24
C GLN A 442 11.83 -18.78 26.21
N LEU A 443 11.66 -18.19 25.03
CA LEU A 443 10.91 -16.95 24.84
C LEU A 443 9.40 -17.10 25.11
N LYS A 444 8.82 -18.30 24.94
CA LYS A 444 7.43 -18.61 25.35
C LYS A 444 7.19 -18.47 26.86
N GLY A 445 8.26 -18.35 27.68
CA GLY A 445 8.16 -18.02 29.11
C GLY A 445 7.59 -16.62 29.37
N TYR A 446 7.80 -15.67 28.49
CA TYR A 446 7.20 -14.34 28.56
C TYR A 446 5.72 -14.42 28.20
N LYS A 447 4.85 -14.00 29.10
CA LYS A 447 3.38 -14.07 28.91
C LYS A 447 2.77 -12.75 28.47
N THR A 448 3.43 -11.63 28.72
CA THR A 448 2.98 -10.29 28.35
C THR A 448 4.14 -9.46 27.79
N VAL A 449 3.80 -8.42 27.03
CA VAL A 449 4.75 -7.46 26.47
C VAL A 449 5.51 -6.73 27.58
N GLU A 450 4.82 -6.35 28.65
CA GLU A 450 5.42 -5.62 29.79
C GLU A 450 6.47 -6.50 30.49
N ALA A 451 6.17 -7.79 30.72
CA ALA A 451 7.12 -8.73 31.31
C ALA A 451 8.35 -8.90 30.43
N PHE A 452 8.15 -9.04 29.10
CA PHE A 452 9.23 -9.09 28.14
C PHE A 452 10.04 -7.79 28.15
N ASN A 453 9.38 -6.65 28.00
CA ASN A 453 10.06 -5.36 27.93
C ASN A 453 10.88 -5.04 29.18
N ARG A 454 10.41 -5.45 30.34
CA ARG A 454 11.13 -5.23 31.62
C ARG A 454 12.39 -6.07 31.76
N SER A 455 12.37 -7.32 31.30
CA SER A 455 13.41 -8.30 31.65
C SER A 455 14.22 -8.82 30.49
N PHE A 456 13.78 -8.68 29.25
CA PHE A 456 14.58 -9.07 28.09
C PHE A 456 15.60 -7.96 27.76
N VAL A 457 16.86 -8.34 27.71
CA VAL A 457 17.96 -7.44 27.37
C VAL A 457 18.70 -8.00 26.16
N VAL A 458 18.97 -7.16 25.18
CA VAL A 458 19.87 -7.50 24.06
C VAL A 458 21.29 -7.54 24.61
N THR A 459 21.94 -8.71 24.49
CA THR A 459 23.30 -8.92 25.02
C THR A 459 24.36 -8.52 23.99
N ASP A 460 25.61 -8.32 24.44
CA ASP A 460 26.74 -8.06 23.55
C ASP A 460 26.89 -9.18 22.51
N ALA A 461 26.74 -10.44 22.91
CA ALA A 461 26.81 -11.56 21.98
C ALA A 461 25.71 -11.54 20.89
N MET A 462 24.54 -10.97 21.17
CA MET A 462 23.48 -10.78 20.15
C MET A 462 23.86 -9.68 19.17
N PHE A 463 24.39 -8.58 19.66
CA PHE A 463 24.85 -7.49 18.81
C PHE A 463 26.05 -7.91 17.94
N ASP A 464 27.04 -8.59 18.52
CA ASP A 464 28.19 -9.12 17.78
C ASP A 464 27.75 -10.08 16.67
N ALA A 465 26.75 -10.92 16.93
CA ALA A 465 26.18 -11.82 15.93
C ALA A 465 25.43 -11.05 14.81
N LEU A 466 24.74 -9.94 15.13
CA LEU A 466 24.14 -9.05 14.14
C LEU A 466 25.23 -8.38 13.29
N VAL A 467 26.31 -7.89 13.91
CA VAL A 467 27.46 -7.31 13.21
C VAL A 467 28.09 -8.32 12.26
N HIS A 468 28.28 -9.56 12.71
CA HIS A 468 28.81 -10.64 11.87
C HIS A 468 27.90 -10.92 10.67
N LEU A 469 26.57 -10.96 10.87
CA LEU A 469 25.62 -11.11 9.78
C LEU A 469 25.71 -9.93 8.79
N ALA A 470 25.89 -8.70 9.30
CA ALA A 470 26.07 -7.51 8.45
C ALA A 470 27.36 -7.60 7.62
N ASP A 471 28.47 -8.00 8.24
CA ASP A 471 29.75 -8.19 7.54
C ASP A 471 29.66 -9.26 6.44
N GLU A 472 28.97 -10.40 6.70
CA GLU A 472 28.70 -11.45 5.70
C GLU A 472 27.88 -10.93 4.51
N LYS A 473 27.04 -9.91 4.73
CA LYS A 473 26.23 -9.25 3.69
C LYS A 473 26.91 -8.04 3.04
N GLY A 474 28.19 -7.81 3.36
CA GLY A 474 28.97 -6.71 2.79
C GLY A 474 28.66 -5.35 3.42
N VAL A 475 28.04 -5.30 4.59
CA VAL A 475 27.82 -4.07 5.37
C VAL A 475 28.87 -3.99 6.46
N VAL A 476 30.02 -3.43 6.10
CA VAL A 476 31.16 -3.27 7.01
C VAL A 476 31.14 -1.86 7.60
N GLY A 477 31.16 -1.74 8.93
CA GLY A 477 31.26 -0.47 9.66
C GLY A 477 32.58 -0.38 10.44
N THR A 478 33.03 0.85 10.68
CA THR A 478 34.11 1.10 11.65
C THR A 478 33.63 0.79 13.07
N GLU A 479 34.55 0.62 14.00
CA GLU A 479 34.19 0.42 15.42
C GLU A 479 33.36 1.60 15.97
N GLU A 480 33.69 2.82 15.59
CA GLU A 480 32.93 4.02 15.97
C GLU A 480 31.50 3.99 15.45
N GLN A 481 31.29 3.63 14.17
CA GLN A 481 29.96 3.48 13.57
C GLN A 481 29.14 2.36 14.21
N ARG A 482 29.78 1.24 14.56
CA ARG A 482 29.12 0.12 15.26
C ARG A 482 28.69 0.53 16.68
N GLN A 483 29.53 1.28 17.39
CA GLN A 483 29.20 1.79 18.73
C GLN A 483 28.09 2.84 18.69
N ALA A 484 28.09 3.73 17.70
CA ALA A 484 27.03 4.71 17.49
C ALA A 484 25.67 4.00 17.22
N ALA A 485 25.67 2.96 16.39
CA ALA A 485 24.47 2.20 16.03
C ALA A 485 23.92 1.31 17.15
N ARG A 486 24.71 1.06 18.21
CA ARG A 486 24.39 0.05 19.22
C ARG A 486 23.04 0.26 19.91
N ARG A 487 22.79 1.48 20.36
CA ARG A 487 21.57 1.81 21.12
C ARG A 487 20.31 1.59 20.29
N GLU A 488 20.29 2.12 19.08
CA GLU A 488 19.16 2.02 18.14
C GLU A 488 18.96 0.57 17.70
N ALA A 489 20.05 -0.13 17.42
CA ALA A 489 20.01 -1.55 17.06
C ALA A 489 19.45 -2.42 18.18
N ASP A 490 19.85 -2.18 19.44
CA ASP A 490 19.36 -2.93 20.59
C ASP A 490 17.84 -2.73 20.78
N ILE A 491 17.34 -1.50 20.67
CA ILE A 491 15.91 -1.20 20.80
C ILE A 491 15.12 -1.85 19.66
N LEU A 492 15.56 -1.67 18.42
CA LEU A 492 14.86 -2.19 17.27
C LEU A 492 14.91 -3.72 17.18
N LEU A 493 16.04 -4.34 17.56
CA LEU A 493 16.17 -5.79 17.67
C LEU A 493 15.22 -6.34 18.72
N LYS A 494 15.15 -5.72 19.90
CA LYS A 494 14.21 -6.08 20.96
C LYS A 494 12.77 -5.95 20.49
N ALA A 495 12.43 -4.88 19.80
CA ALA A 495 11.09 -4.63 19.23
C ALA A 495 10.71 -5.72 18.20
N TYR A 496 11.62 -6.12 17.31
CA TYR A 496 11.34 -7.19 16.34
C TYR A 496 11.21 -8.57 17.00
N ILE A 497 12.01 -8.87 18.02
CA ILE A 497 11.84 -10.12 18.80
C ILE A 497 10.48 -10.13 19.49
N ALA A 498 10.08 -9.01 20.08
CA ALA A 498 8.77 -8.86 20.71
C ALA A 498 7.62 -8.99 19.68
N ARG A 499 7.79 -8.45 18.46
CA ARG A 499 6.84 -8.61 17.37
C ARG A 499 6.62 -10.07 16.99
N ASN A 500 7.68 -10.87 16.97
CA ASN A 500 7.59 -12.30 16.68
C ASN A 500 6.88 -13.09 17.80
N LEU A 501 6.68 -12.51 18.99
CA LEU A 501 6.01 -13.14 20.14
C LEU A 501 4.60 -12.62 20.36
N PHE A 502 4.38 -11.30 20.13
CA PHE A 502 3.18 -10.57 20.53
C PHE A 502 2.60 -9.71 19.40
N ASN A 503 3.04 -9.91 18.15
CA ASN A 503 2.66 -9.09 16.98
C ASN A 503 2.96 -7.59 17.21
N ASP A 504 2.14 -6.73 16.66
CA ASP A 504 2.31 -5.27 16.73
C ASP A 504 2.21 -4.73 18.16
N GLU A 505 1.46 -5.40 19.04
CA GLU A 505 1.42 -5.09 20.48
C GLU A 505 2.81 -5.20 21.14
N GLY A 506 3.66 -6.09 20.63
CA GLY A 506 5.06 -6.20 21.09
C GLY A 506 5.97 -5.14 20.49
N PHE A 507 5.76 -4.76 19.23
CA PHE A 507 6.67 -3.88 18.50
C PHE A 507 6.54 -2.41 18.91
N TYR A 508 5.34 -1.82 18.73
CA TYR A 508 5.17 -0.39 18.85
C TYR A 508 5.51 0.19 20.22
N PRO A 509 5.12 -0.40 21.36
CA PRO A 509 5.50 0.14 22.68
C PRO A 509 7.01 0.16 22.94
N ILE A 510 7.75 -0.81 22.39
CA ILE A 510 9.20 -0.89 22.54
C ILE A 510 9.91 0.07 21.60
N TYR A 511 9.38 0.25 20.39
CA TYR A 511 9.93 1.16 19.38
C TYR A 511 9.62 2.64 19.67
N ALA A 512 8.51 2.93 20.32
CA ALA A 512 8.02 4.30 20.58
C ALA A 512 9.09 5.30 21.07
N PRO A 513 10.04 4.96 21.94
CA PRO A 513 11.08 5.90 22.39
C PRO A 513 12.06 6.35 21.28
N MET A 514 12.18 5.61 20.18
CA MET A 514 13.01 5.95 19.01
C MET A 514 12.28 6.77 17.96
N ASP A 515 10.96 6.82 18.02
CA ASP A 515 10.14 7.47 17.01
C ASP A 515 10.09 8.99 17.28
N GLU A 516 10.93 9.76 16.61
CA GLU A 516 11.07 11.20 16.81
C GLU A 516 9.77 11.97 16.55
N ILE A 517 9.01 11.57 15.50
CA ILE A 517 7.73 12.19 15.20
C ILE A 517 6.73 11.93 16.32
N LEU A 518 6.68 10.70 16.83
CA LEU A 518 5.84 10.33 17.97
C LEU A 518 6.27 11.06 19.24
N GLN A 519 7.57 11.16 19.53
CA GLN A 519 8.08 11.90 20.69
C GLN A 519 7.73 13.39 20.61
N ARG A 520 7.83 14.00 19.40
CA ARG A 520 7.41 15.38 19.19
C ARG A 520 5.91 15.58 19.42
N ALA A 521 5.09 14.62 19.01
CA ALA A 521 3.64 14.65 19.25
C ALA A 521 3.28 14.56 20.76
N ILE A 522 3.97 13.67 21.49
CA ILE A 522 3.81 13.56 22.95
C ILE A 522 4.15 14.88 23.63
N GLN A 523 5.26 15.53 23.24
CA GLN A 523 5.65 16.84 23.78
C GLN A 523 4.58 17.91 23.51
N GLU A 524 4.04 17.96 22.30
CA GLU A 524 3.00 18.90 21.90
C GLU A 524 1.74 18.78 22.78
N LEU A 525 1.26 17.54 22.99
CA LEU A 525 0.09 17.28 23.82
C LEU A 525 0.34 17.57 25.32
N LYS A 526 1.58 17.42 25.79
CA LYS A 526 1.95 17.76 27.18
C LYS A 526 2.06 19.27 27.40
N THR A 527 2.58 20.01 26.44
CA THR A 527 2.81 21.45 26.54
C THR A 527 1.50 22.24 26.47
N LYS A 528 0.55 21.88 25.62
CA LYS A 528 -0.76 22.55 25.51
C LYS A 528 -1.58 22.53 26.78
N ASN A 529 -1.33 21.63 27.72
CA ASN A 529 -1.96 21.64 29.04
C ASN A 529 -1.49 22.76 29.96
N LEU A 530 -0.32 23.35 29.71
CA LEU A 530 0.25 24.41 30.53
C LEU A 530 -0.27 25.79 30.14
N THR A 531 -0.81 25.94 28.92
CA THR A 531 -1.32 27.21 28.38
C THR A 531 -2.83 27.41 28.57
N ASN A 532 -3.56 26.35 28.92
CA ASN A 532 -5.02 26.39 29.18
C ASN A 532 -5.38 26.33 30.69
N ARG A 533 -4.44 26.70 31.58
CA ARG A 533 -4.68 26.90 33.02
C ARG A 533 -4.62 28.39 33.41
#